data_f8243f5b0c04f08f4e314e8dffc21c87
#
_entry.id   f8243f5b0c04f08f4e314e8dffc21c87
#
_cell.length_a   1.000
_cell.length_b   1.000
_cell.length_c   1.000
_cell.angle_alpha   90.00
_cell.angle_beta   90.00
_cell.angle_gamma   90.00
#
_symmetry.space_group_name_H-M   'P 1'
#
loop_
_entity.id
_entity.type
_entity.pdbx_description
1 polymer ?
#
loop_
_entity_poly.entity_id
_entity_poly.type
_entity_poly.pdbx_seq_one_letter_code
_entity_poly.pdbx_strand_id
1 'polypeptide(L)'
;TPASEEEKEERLKENNGLPTVTVLSKVSLRAIKIDPSKGKIIKDIEVFEKNQPQWVHKLNSYASPSPFLEDGKLYLHFGAYGNACIDSNNEKIIWKNDEKNLWVMHENGPGSSPILWKNNMIFHLDGSDRQSIVALDKNTGKIAWQTKRSGEMRENPQLQKSYSTPIIEQFNGKSI
;
A
#
# COMPACT_ATOMS: atom_id res chain seq x y z
N THR A 1 16.31 1.54 7.29
CA THR A 1 17.25 1.52 8.45
C THR A 1 16.63 0.67 9.54
N PRO A 2 17.27 -0.40 10.02
CA PRO A 2 16.80 -1.17 11.16
C PRO A 2 16.66 -0.29 12.41
N ALA A 3 15.73 -0.63 13.27
CA ALA A 3 15.60 -0.04 14.60
C ALA A 3 16.73 -0.52 15.53
N SER A 4 17.12 0.28 16.52
CA SER A 4 17.99 -0.18 17.62
C SER A 4 17.27 -1.23 18.46
N GLU A 5 18.00 -2.01 19.24
CA GLU A 5 17.37 -3.03 20.12
C GLU A 5 16.46 -2.35 21.17
N GLU A 6 16.88 -1.20 21.71
CA GLU A 6 16.07 -0.41 22.65
C GLU A 6 14.76 0.08 22.01
N GLU A 7 14.83 0.65 20.80
CA GLU A 7 13.65 1.07 20.04
C GLU A 7 12.74 -0.12 19.70
N LYS A 8 13.31 -1.26 19.37
CA LYS A 8 12.57 -2.49 19.15
C LYS A 8 11.81 -2.94 20.40
N GLU A 9 12.51 -3.04 21.53
CA GLU A 9 11.91 -3.46 22.80
C GLU A 9 10.76 -2.55 23.19
N GLU A 10 10.94 -1.24 23.08
CA GLU A 10 9.90 -0.26 23.39
C GLU A 10 8.66 -0.45 22.51
N ARG A 11 8.86 -0.52 21.20
CA ARG A 11 7.74 -0.63 20.23
C ARG A 11 7.06 -1.99 20.25
N LEU A 12 7.76 -3.04 20.64
CA LEU A 12 7.19 -4.38 20.76
C LEU A 12 6.41 -4.59 22.07
N LYS A 13 6.49 -3.69 23.05
CA LYS A 13 5.63 -3.73 24.25
C LYS A 13 4.14 -3.69 23.89
N GLU A 14 3.78 -3.02 22.78
CA GLU A 14 2.41 -2.95 22.28
C GLU A 14 2.03 -4.12 21.36
N ASN A 15 2.97 -4.98 21.06
CA ASN A 15 2.82 -6.04 20.05
C ASN A 15 2.28 -7.34 20.65
N ASN A 16 1.45 -7.38 21.60
CA ASN A 16 0.71 -8.55 22.10
C ASN A 16 1.27 -9.95 21.71
N GLY A 17 2.62 -10.08 21.63
CA GLY A 17 3.32 -11.35 21.43
C GLY A 17 3.44 -11.86 20.00
N LEU A 18 3.38 -11.01 18.97
CA LEU A 18 3.76 -11.41 17.60
C LEU A 18 5.30 -11.50 17.46
N PRO A 19 5.91 -12.71 17.54
CA PRO A 19 7.37 -12.84 17.65
C PRO A 19 8.11 -12.67 16.32
N THR A 20 7.40 -12.43 15.23
CA THR A 20 7.92 -12.54 13.86
C THR A 20 7.77 -11.27 13.04
N VAL A 21 8.02 -10.12 13.67
CA VAL A 21 7.92 -8.81 13.02
C VAL A 21 9.28 -8.18 12.76
N THR A 22 9.34 -7.35 11.73
CA THR A 22 10.46 -6.46 11.43
C THR A 22 10.13 -5.06 11.90
N VAL A 23 10.99 -4.48 12.72
CA VAL A 23 10.87 -3.10 13.22
C VAL A 23 11.97 -2.25 12.58
N LEU A 24 11.58 -1.15 11.95
CA LEU A 24 12.49 -0.20 11.31
C LEU A 24 12.36 1.18 11.95
N SER A 25 13.48 1.87 12.14
CA SER A 25 13.47 3.29 12.48
C SER A 25 13.09 4.15 11.27
N LYS A 26 13.38 3.67 10.06
CA LYS A 26 13.12 4.40 8.82
C LYS A 26 12.97 3.46 7.63
N VAL A 27 12.03 3.77 6.73
CA VAL A 27 11.85 3.10 5.44
C VAL A 27 11.79 4.10 4.29
N SER A 28 12.48 3.80 3.20
CA SER A 28 12.36 4.50 1.91
C SER A 28 11.56 3.60 0.96
N LEU A 29 10.43 4.07 0.47
CA LEU A 29 9.56 3.41 -0.50
C LEU A 29 9.91 3.93 -1.88
N ARG A 30 10.35 3.05 -2.76
CA ARG A 30 11.01 3.42 -4.02
C ARG A 30 10.34 2.77 -5.22
N ALA A 31 10.35 3.45 -6.36
CA ALA A 31 10.04 2.89 -7.67
C ALA A 31 11.36 2.67 -8.43
N ILE A 32 11.61 1.42 -8.84
CA ILE A 32 12.84 1.04 -9.51
C ILE A 32 12.50 0.60 -10.93
N LYS A 33 13.12 1.26 -11.92
CA LYS A 33 13.04 0.89 -13.32
C LYS A 33 14.28 0.05 -13.69
N ILE A 34 14.04 -1.11 -14.27
CA ILE A 34 15.09 -2.07 -14.61
C ILE A 34 15.08 -2.30 -16.13
N ASP A 35 16.26 -2.36 -16.75
CA ASP A 35 16.43 -2.90 -18.09
C ASP A 35 16.29 -4.43 -18.03
N PRO A 36 15.23 -5.03 -18.59
CA PRO A 36 15.01 -6.46 -18.49
C PRO A 36 16.03 -7.30 -19.28
N SER A 37 16.68 -6.71 -20.28
CA SER A 37 17.68 -7.41 -21.09
C SER A 37 19.04 -7.52 -20.40
N LYS A 38 19.35 -6.61 -19.50
CA LYS A 38 20.65 -6.50 -18.82
C LYS A 38 20.55 -6.67 -17.30
N GLY A 39 19.35 -6.68 -16.73
CA GLY A 39 19.13 -6.70 -15.27
C GLY A 39 19.68 -5.46 -14.54
N LYS A 40 19.90 -4.35 -15.28
CA LYS A 40 20.48 -3.13 -14.70
C LYS A 40 19.39 -2.15 -14.28
N ILE A 41 19.59 -1.52 -13.12
CA ILE A 41 18.76 -0.40 -12.70
C ILE A 41 19.03 0.78 -13.63
N ILE A 42 17.96 1.25 -14.29
CA ILE A 42 17.97 2.44 -15.16
C ILE A 42 17.66 3.68 -14.32
N LYS A 43 16.69 3.54 -13.40
CA LYS A 43 16.26 4.63 -12.53
C LYS A 43 15.83 4.10 -11.18
N ASP A 44 16.06 4.90 -10.17
CA ASP A 44 15.67 4.65 -8.78
C ASP A 44 15.09 5.95 -8.20
N ILE A 45 13.77 5.94 -7.95
CA ILE A 45 13.00 7.12 -7.53
C ILE A 45 12.50 6.88 -6.12
N GLU A 46 12.92 7.72 -5.17
CA GLU A 46 12.31 7.74 -3.85
C GLU A 46 10.92 8.38 -3.91
N VAL A 47 9.89 7.59 -3.57
CA VAL A 47 8.49 8.04 -3.58
C VAL A 47 8.09 8.59 -2.22
N PHE A 48 8.35 7.81 -1.17
CA PHE A 48 8.09 8.22 0.22
C PHE A 48 9.25 7.82 1.11
N GLU A 49 9.49 8.64 2.12
CA GLU A 49 10.29 8.30 3.28
C GLU A 49 9.39 8.35 4.52
N LYS A 50 9.44 7.32 5.36
CA LYS A 50 8.65 7.24 6.60
C LYS A 50 9.58 6.93 7.77
N ASN A 51 9.51 7.76 8.80
CA ASN A 51 10.18 7.53 10.06
C ASN A 51 9.27 6.69 10.96
N GLN A 52 9.86 5.77 11.70
CA GLN A 52 9.17 4.88 12.63
C GLN A 52 7.89 4.24 12.01
N PRO A 53 8.00 3.60 10.81
CA PRO A 53 6.85 2.96 10.20
C PRO A 53 6.33 1.86 11.14
N GLN A 54 5.05 1.51 11.02
CA GLN A 54 4.53 0.34 11.74
C GLN A 54 5.45 -0.87 11.50
N TRP A 55 5.51 -1.80 12.45
CA TRP A 55 6.17 -3.07 12.17
C TRP A 55 5.45 -3.84 11.07
N VAL A 56 6.13 -4.75 10.47
CA VAL A 56 5.59 -5.62 9.42
C VAL A 56 6.00 -7.06 9.70
N HIS A 57 5.14 -8.02 9.37
CA HIS A 57 5.50 -9.44 9.51
C HIS A 57 6.78 -9.74 8.73
N LYS A 58 7.71 -10.51 9.31
CA LYS A 58 9.04 -10.78 8.72
C LYS A 58 9.03 -11.40 7.31
N LEU A 59 7.92 -12.06 6.93
CA LEU A 59 7.73 -12.63 5.60
C LEU A 59 7.02 -11.68 4.62
N ASN A 60 6.77 -10.43 5.03
CA ASN A 60 6.17 -9.42 4.19
C ASN A 60 7.09 -8.20 4.05
N SER A 61 6.72 -7.25 3.22
CA SER A 61 7.44 -6.00 3.01
C SER A 61 6.49 -4.80 3.05
N TYR A 62 7.06 -3.60 3.07
CA TYR A 62 6.31 -2.35 2.98
C TYR A 62 5.83 -2.04 1.55
N ALA A 63 6.22 -2.85 0.56
CA ALA A 63 5.96 -2.64 -0.86
C ALA A 63 5.54 -3.94 -1.56
N SER A 64 4.73 -4.79 -0.89
CA SER A 64 4.24 -6.04 -1.46
C SER A 64 3.18 -5.87 -2.56
N PRO A 65 2.33 -4.82 -2.56
CA PRO A 65 1.40 -4.58 -3.66
C PRO A 65 2.12 -4.38 -5.00
N SER A 66 1.63 -5.06 -6.04
CA SER A 66 2.13 -4.87 -7.40
C SER A 66 1.68 -3.52 -7.95
N PRO A 67 2.55 -2.76 -8.62
CA PRO A 67 2.15 -1.53 -9.28
C PRO A 67 1.31 -1.80 -10.54
N PHE A 68 0.57 -0.78 -10.98
CA PHE A 68 -0.17 -0.83 -12.23
C PHE A 68 0.38 0.19 -13.23
N LEU A 69 0.61 -0.22 -14.47
CA LEU A 69 1.07 0.66 -15.54
C LEU A 69 -0.02 0.83 -16.61
N GLU A 70 -0.42 2.08 -16.88
CA GLU A 70 -1.39 2.43 -17.91
C GLU A 70 -0.94 3.74 -18.60
N ASP A 71 -0.91 3.75 -19.91
CA ASP A 71 -0.62 4.94 -20.74
C ASP A 71 0.62 5.73 -20.28
N GLY A 72 1.69 5.01 -19.94
CA GLY A 72 2.94 5.62 -19.49
C GLY A 72 2.90 6.17 -18.06
N LYS A 73 1.84 5.93 -17.29
CA LYS A 73 1.70 6.30 -15.89
C LYS A 73 1.79 5.07 -15.01
N LEU A 74 2.68 5.08 -14.02
CA LEU A 74 2.87 4.04 -13.04
C LEU A 74 2.15 4.42 -11.75
N TYR A 75 1.17 3.61 -11.37
CA TYR A 75 0.37 3.77 -10.15
C TYR A 75 0.89 2.84 -9.07
N LEU A 76 1.21 3.42 -7.91
CA LEU A 76 1.83 2.75 -6.78
C LEU A 76 0.93 2.81 -5.56
N HIS A 77 0.82 1.69 -4.85
CA HIS A 77 0.11 1.56 -3.59
C HIS A 77 1.01 0.92 -2.53
N PHE A 78 1.25 1.61 -1.43
CA PHE A 78 2.07 1.16 -0.32
C PHE A 78 1.24 0.98 0.96
N GLY A 79 -0.03 0.58 0.82
CA GLY A 79 -0.95 0.45 1.95
C GLY A 79 -1.12 1.76 2.72
N ALA A 80 -0.97 1.70 4.04
CA ALA A 80 -1.08 2.85 4.93
C ALA A 80 0.00 3.94 4.71
N TYR A 81 1.04 3.64 3.92
CA TYR A 81 2.17 4.56 3.74
C TYR A 81 2.00 5.52 2.57
N GLY A 82 0.99 5.31 1.75
CA GLY A 82 0.63 6.23 0.69
C GLY A 82 0.46 5.60 -0.68
N ASN A 83 0.06 6.46 -1.60
CA ASN A 83 -0.19 6.16 -3.00
C ASN A 83 0.51 7.19 -3.86
N ALA A 84 0.93 6.83 -5.06
CA ALA A 84 1.56 7.77 -5.97
C ALA A 84 1.31 7.41 -7.43
N CYS A 85 1.42 8.41 -8.30
CA CYS A 85 1.51 8.23 -9.74
C CYS A 85 2.80 8.84 -10.25
N ILE A 86 3.51 8.11 -11.09
CA ILE A 86 4.77 8.51 -11.73
C ILE A 86 4.58 8.46 -13.24
N ASP A 87 5.02 9.50 -13.96
CA ASP A 87 5.22 9.45 -15.40
C ASP A 87 6.44 8.57 -15.71
N SER A 88 6.23 7.42 -16.32
CA SER A 88 7.29 6.45 -16.62
C SER A 88 8.23 6.89 -17.75
N ASN A 89 7.86 7.92 -18.52
CA ASN A 89 8.68 8.42 -19.64
C ASN A 89 9.69 9.47 -19.16
N ASN A 90 9.23 10.46 -18.36
CA ASN A 90 10.09 11.50 -17.79
C ASN A 90 10.50 11.26 -16.35
N GLU A 91 9.97 10.18 -15.73
CA GLU A 91 10.34 9.71 -14.40
C GLU A 91 10.02 10.71 -13.29
N LYS A 92 9.02 11.57 -13.50
CA LYS A 92 8.54 12.56 -12.55
C LYS A 92 7.32 12.06 -11.79
N ILE A 93 7.29 12.36 -10.51
CA ILE A 93 6.09 12.13 -9.69
C ILE A 93 5.02 13.12 -10.14
N ILE A 94 3.86 12.60 -10.58
CA ILE A 94 2.70 13.38 -10.99
C ILE A 94 1.93 13.82 -9.75
N TRP A 95 1.64 12.86 -8.86
CA TRP A 95 1.01 13.13 -7.57
C TRP A 95 1.42 12.10 -6.52
N LYS A 96 1.29 12.49 -5.24
CA LYS A 96 1.38 11.62 -4.07
C LYS A 96 0.19 11.89 -3.16
N ASN A 97 -0.31 10.83 -2.51
CA ASN A 97 -1.35 10.94 -1.49
C ASN A 97 -1.02 10.00 -0.32
N ASP A 98 -0.71 10.58 0.83
CA ASP A 98 -0.48 9.91 2.11
C ASP A 98 -1.34 10.55 3.22
N GLU A 99 -2.56 10.98 2.86
CA GLU A 99 -3.51 11.59 3.78
C GLU A 99 -3.85 10.66 4.95
N LYS A 100 -4.06 11.25 6.14
CA LYS A 100 -4.43 10.51 7.37
C LYS A 100 -5.66 9.61 7.19
N ASN A 101 -6.57 9.98 6.31
CA ASN A 101 -7.75 9.18 5.99
C ASN A 101 -7.41 7.84 5.31
N LEU A 102 -6.22 7.72 4.74
CA LEU A 102 -5.70 6.50 4.12
C LEU A 102 -4.76 5.70 5.04
N TRP A 103 -4.56 6.16 6.27
CA TRP A 103 -3.80 5.41 7.26
C TRP A 103 -4.67 4.33 7.92
N VAL A 104 -4.14 3.12 8.07
CA VAL A 104 -4.73 1.99 8.79
C VAL A 104 -3.64 1.23 9.53
N MET A 105 -4.00 0.47 10.56
CA MET A 105 -3.07 -0.37 11.30
C MET A 105 -2.78 -1.66 10.53
N HIS A 106 -1.62 -1.70 9.90
CA HIS A 106 -1.17 -2.81 9.05
C HIS A 106 -0.11 -3.69 9.72
N GLU A 107 -0.39 -4.35 10.78
CA GLU A 107 0.59 -5.13 11.55
C GLU A 107 1.32 -6.20 10.72
N ASN A 108 0.72 -6.69 9.64
CA ASN A 108 1.35 -7.66 8.74
C ASN A 108 1.94 -7.02 7.47
N GLY A 109 1.76 -5.71 7.29
CA GLY A 109 2.10 -4.98 6.07
C GLY A 109 1.02 -5.06 4.99
N PRO A 110 1.14 -4.25 3.92
CA PRO A 110 0.17 -4.20 2.82
C PRO A 110 0.25 -5.46 1.95
N GLY A 111 -0.87 -5.80 1.27
CA GLY A 111 -0.93 -6.97 0.40
C GLY A 111 -1.84 -6.79 -0.82
N SER A 112 -2.93 -6.03 -0.69
CA SER A 112 -3.82 -5.75 -1.82
C SER A 112 -3.14 -4.88 -2.87
N SER A 113 -3.09 -5.34 -4.12
CA SER A 113 -2.62 -4.52 -5.25
C SER A 113 -3.73 -3.61 -5.76
N PRO A 114 -3.42 -2.43 -6.30
CA PRO A 114 -4.40 -1.57 -6.92
C PRO A 114 -4.82 -2.11 -8.29
N ILE A 115 -6.04 -1.77 -8.70
CA ILE A 115 -6.50 -1.90 -10.07
C ILE A 115 -6.90 -0.52 -10.61
N LEU A 116 -6.95 -0.39 -11.93
CA LEU A 116 -7.51 0.79 -12.57
C LEU A 116 -8.85 0.47 -13.20
N TRP A 117 -9.82 1.36 -13.00
CA TRP A 117 -11.12 1.28 -13.66
C TRP A 117 -11.65 2.68 -13.97
N LYS A 118 -11.88 2.95 -15.24
CA LYS A 118 -12.25 4.29 -15.74
C LYS A 118 -11.24 5.33 -15.25
N ASN A 119 -11.70 6.29 -14.45
CA ASN A 119 -10.85 7.36 -13.90
C ASN A 119 -10.36 7.09 -12.48
N ASN A 120 -10.49 5.86 -11.99
CA ASN A 120 -10.18 5.51 -10.61
C ASN A 120 -9.05 4.49 -10.49
N MET A 121 -8.20 4.68 -9.48
CA MET A 121 -7.31 3.70 -8.89
C MET A 121 -8.00 3.12 -7.65
N ILE A 122 -8.31 1.83 -7.65
CA ILE A 122 -9.11 1.16 -6.62
C ILE A 122 -8.28 0.13 -5.89
N PHE A 123 -8.39 0.07 -4.57
CA PHE A 123 -7.68 -0.89 -3.72
C PHE A 123 -8.42 -1.15 -2.40
N HIS A 124 -8.15 -2.29 -1.77
CA HIS A 124 -8.55 -2.53 -0.39
C HIS A 124 -7.61 -1.79 0.57
N LEU A 125 -8.18 -1.11 1.52
CA LEU A 125 -7.49 -0.46 2.62
C LEU A 125 -8.00 -1.06 3.93
N ASP A 126 -7.46 -2.22 4.26
CA ASP A 126 -7.86 -3.01 5.42
C ASP A 126 -6.75 -3.03 6.46
N GLY A 127 -7.06 -2.54 7.65
CA GLY A 127 -6.24 -2.68 8.86
C GLY A 127 -6.94 -3.51 9.91
N SER A 128 -6.33 -3.66 11.07
CA SER A 128 -6.99 -4.23 12.25
C SER A 128 -7.96 -3.25 12.91
N ASP A 129 -7.87 -1.96 12.58
CA ASP A 129 -8.67 -0.87 13.12
C ASP A 129 -9.88 -0.50 12.25
N ARG A 130 -9.76 -0.64 10.93
CA ARG A 130 -10.84 -0.36 9.97
C ARG A 130 -10.59 -1.03 8.64
N GLN A 131 -11.68 -1.27 7.90
CA GLN A 131 -11.67 -1.96 6.62
C GLN A 131 -12.51 -1.17 5.61
N SER A 132 -11.94 -0.92 4.42
CA SER A 132 -12.62 -0.19 3.35
C SER A 132 -12.08 -0.54 1.98
N ILE A 133 -12.90 -0.27 0.95
CA ILE A 133 -12.47 -0.14 -0.43
C ILE A 133 -12.37 1.35 -0.72
N VAL A 134 -11.27 1.75 -1.34
CA VAL A 134 -10.96 3.14 -1.65
C VAL A 134 -10.76 3.29 -3.15
N ALA A 135 -11.28 4.37 -3.72
CA ALA A 135 -10.94 4.83 -5.05
C ALA A 135 -10.30 6.22 -4.98
N LEU A 136 -9.17 6.36 -5.62
CA LEU A 136 -8.55 7.65 -5.88
C LEU A 136 -8.77 8.04 -7.34
N ASP A 137 -9.05 9.31 -7.60
CA ASP A 137 -9.00 9.85 -8.96
C ASP A 137 -7.57 9.67 -9.51
N LYS A 138 -7.40 8.94 -10.60
CA LYS A 138 -6.09 8.54 -11.12
C LYS A 138 -5.26 9.69 -11.68
N ASN A 139 -5.87 10.86 -11.94
CA ASN A 139 -5.14 12.02 -12.44
C ASN A 139 -4.64 12.94 -11.32
N THR A 140 -5.35 12.96 -10.18
CA THR A 140 -5.06 13.91 -9.09
C THR A 140 -4.61 13.24 -7.79
N GLY A 141 -4.87 11.94 -7.65
CA GLY A 141 -4.61 11.19 -6.41
C GLY A 141 -5.60 11.50 -5.27
N LYS A 142 -6.61 12.36 -5.49
CA LYS A 142 -7.62 12.69 -4.48
C LYS A 142 -8.60 11.54 -4.29
N ILE A 143 -9.12 11.38 -3.07
CA ILE A 143 -10.16 10.38 -2.79
C ILE A 143 -11.41 10.72 -3.59
N ALA A 144 -11.78 9.85 -4.53
CA ALA A 144 -13.03 9.95 -5.28
C ALA A 144 -14.20 9.38 -4.46
N TRP A 145 -13.98 8.24 -3.81
CA TRP A 145 -14.90 7.65 -2.86
C TRP A 145 -14.17 6.65 -1.94
N GLN A 146 -14.79 6.38 -0.80
CA GLN A 146 -14.35 5.36 0.15
C GLN A 146 -15.59 4.70 0.72
N THR A 147 -15.64 3.37 0.68
CA THR A 147 -16.75 2.57 1.19
C THR A 147 -16.24 1.63 2.27
N LYS A 148 -16.82 1.74 3.46
CA LYS A 148 -16.56 0.79 4.55
C LYS A 148 -17.02 -0.60 4.10
N ARG A 149 -16.20 -1.61 4.33
CA ARG A 149 -16.57 -2.98 4.07
C ARG A 149 -17.74 -3.39 4.96
N SER A 150 -18.77 -3.99 4.36
CA SER A 150 -19.99 -4.46 5.04
C SER A 150 -19.85 -5.92 5.47
N GLY A 151 -20.78 -6.38 6.28
CA GLY A 151 -20.86 -7.73 6.78
C GLY A 151 -20.37 -7.86 8.23
N GLU A 152 -20.61 -9.03 8.78
CA GLU A 152 -20.15 -9.38 10.13
C GLU A 152 -18.63 -9.61 10.12
N MET A 153 -17.94 -8.90 10.99
CA MET A 153 -16.49 -9.03 11.16
C MET A 153 -16.17 -10.01 12.28
N ARG A 154 -15.07 -10.74 12.11
CA ARG A 154 -14.55 -11.60 13.17
C ARG A 154 -14.12 -10.75 14.37
N GLU A 155 -14.24 -11.29 15.58
CA GLU A 155 -13.78 -10.62 16.80
C GLU A 155 -12.27 -10.37 16.79
N ASN A 156 -11.49 -11.33 16.30
CA ASN A 156 -10.05 -11.18 16.17
C ASN A 156 -9.70 -10.17 15.04
N PRO A 157 -9.10 -9.01 15.36
CA PRO A 157 -8.76 -7.97 14.37
C PRO A 157 -7.84 -8.46 13.25
N GLN A 158 -6.98 -9.45 13.51
CA GLN A 158 -6.10 -10.03 12.49
C GLN A 158 -6.87 -10.75 11.37
N LEU A 159 -8.07 -11.25 11.68
CA LEU A 159 -8.94 -11.94 10.73
C LEU A 159 -9.91 -10.99 9.99
N GLN A 160 -9.83 -9.68 10.26
CA GLN A 160 -10.66 -8.67 9.61
C GLN A 160 -10.03 -8.10 8.34
N LYS A 161 -8.76 -8.42 8.06
CA LYS A 161 -7.99 -7.89 6.94
C LYS A 161 -8.17 -8.73 5.70
N SER A 162 -8.30 -8.07 4.54
CA SER A 162 -8.21 -8.70 3.22
C SER A 162 -6.89 -8.32 2.55
N TYR A 163 -6.25 -9.30 1.95
CA TYR A 163 -5.02 -9.10 1.16
C TYR A 163 -5.29 -9.32 -0.34
N SER A 164 -6.55 -9.58 -0.71
CA SER A 164 -6.94 -9.79 -2.10
C SER A 164 -6.87 -8.50 -2.91
N THR A 165 -6.54 -8.63 -4.17
CA THR A 165 -6.67 -7.55 -5.16
C THR A 165 -8.12 -7.47 -5.61
N PRO A 166 -8.75 -6.27 -5.68
CA PRO A 166 -10.08 -6.13 -6.25
C PRO A 166 -10.09 -6.55 -7.73
N ILE A 167 -11.25 -6.94 -8.22
CA ILE A 167 -11.48 -7.23 -9.64
C ILE A 167 -12.71 -6.45 -10.12
N ILE A 168 -12.79 -6.22 -11.42
CA ILE A 168 -13.98 -5.67 -12.06
C ILE A 168 -14.65 -6.78 -12.84
N GLU A 169 -15.89 -7.06 -12.50
CA GLU A 169 -16.72 -8.08 -13.16
C GLU A 169 -17.85 -7.44 -13.96
N GLN A 170 -18.31 -8.14 -14.98
CA GLN A 170 -19.52 -7.79 -15.72
C GLN A 170 -20.67 -8.69 -15.26
N PHE A 171 -21.66 -8.08 -14.62
CA PHE A 171 -22.86 -8.80 -14.18
C PHE A 171 -24.11 -8.13 -14.74
N ASN A 172 -24.91 -8.87 -15.52
CA ASN A 172 -26.12 -8.34 -16.18
C ASN A 172 -25.88 -7.02 -16.95
N GLY A 173 -24.77 -6.92 -17.67
CA GLY A 173 -24.39 -5.73 -18.45
C GLY A 173 -23.93 -4.54 -17.63
N LYS A 174 -23.72 -4.71 -16.32
CA LYS A 174 -23.16 -3.69 -15.41
C LYS A 174 -21.79 -4.13 -14.91
N SER A 175 -20.85 -3.20 -14.82
CA SER A 175 -19.57 -3.43 -14.13
C SER A 175 -19.80 -3.39 -12.63
N ILE A 176 -19.32 -4.40 -11.92
CA ILE A 176 -19.34 -4.52 -10.47
C ILE A 176 -17.95 -4.85 -9.94
#